data_7410e104d427c159e7080ffb32c40012
#
_entry.id   7410e104d427c159e7080ffb32c40012
#
_cell.length_a   1.000
_cell.length_b   1.000
_cell.length_c   1.000
_cell.angle_alpha   90.00
_cell.angle_beta   90.00
_cell.angle_gamma   90.00
#
_symmetry.space_group_name_H-M   'P 1'
#
loop_
_entity.id
_entity.type
_entity.pdbx_description
1 polymer ?
#
loop_
_entity_poly.entity_id
_entity_poly.type
_entity_poly.pdbx_seq_one_letter_code
_entity_poly.pdbx_strand_id
1 'polypeptide(L)'
;MSRDQVTELLYRYAELIDAGDFDGVGALLGRGNFMGVAGPAAIAKLFAATTRRFPEHGNRPRTRHLVLNPIVDIDGDTARARSTFCVVQQTDTVALQPIVVGRYADTFARDEHGWYFAERTVDVEMIGDISDHLLIDPRSFG
;
A
#
# COMPACT_ATOMS: atom_id res chain seq x y z
N MET A 1 -4.55 20.94 5.64
CA MET A 1 -5.47 20.60 6.69
C MET A 1 -5.93 19.16 6.57
N SER A 2 -7.23 18.84 6.72
CA SER A 2 -7.64 17.44 6.73
C SER A 2 -7.29 16.68 5.46
N ARG A 3 -7.42 17.30 4.28
CA ARG A 3 -7.00 16.66 3.03
C ARG A 3 -5.53 16.29 3.01
N ASP A 4 -4.68 17.18 3.46
CA ASP A 4 -3.24 16.92 3.53
C ASP A 4 -2.92 15.80 4.50
N GLN A 5 -3.65 15.73 5.62
CA GLN A 5 -3.48 14.67 6.61
C GLN A 5 -3.89 13.31 6.05
N VAL A 6 -4.98 13.26 5.28
CA VAL A 6 -5.43 12.02 4.63
C VAL A 6 -4.47 11.60 3.53
N THR A 7 -4.04 12.54 2.67
CA THR A 7 -3.08 12.19 1.61
C THR A 7 -1.74 11.74 2.18
N GLU A 8 -1.31 12.30 3.32
CA GLU A 8 -0.09 11.84 3.99
C GLU A 8 -0.17 10.36 4.37
N LEU A 9 -1.33 9.88 4.78
CA LEU A 9 -1.51 8.46 5.07
C LEU A 9 -1.28 7.58 3.83
N LEU A 10 -1.73 8.03 2.67
CA LEU A 10 -1.47 7.34 1.41
C LEU A 10 0.02 7.26 1.12
N TYR A 11 0.74 8.35 1.34
CA TYR A 11 2.18 8.42 1.08
C TYR A 11 2.98 7.60 2.09
N ARG A 12 2.55 7.57 3.35
CA ARG A 12 3.19 6.74 4.38
C ARG A 12 3.10 5.25 4.07
N TYR A 13 1.98 4.81 3.55
CA TYR A 13 1.82 3.42 3.12
C TYR A 13 2.90 3.05 2.10
N ALA A 14 3.08 3.87 1.06
CA ALA A 14 4.09 3.67 0.05
C ALA A 14 5.50 3.62 0.65
N GLU A 15 5.81 4.57 1.51
CA GLU A 15 7.10 4.68 2.16
C GLU A 15 7.44 3.45 3.00
N LEU A 16 6.49 2.96 3.77
CA LEU A 16 6.67 1.80 4.64
C LEU A 16 6.87 0.50 3.85
N ILE A 17 6.07 0.29 2.80
CA ILE A 17 6.22 -0.88 1.94
C ILE A 17 7.58 -0.87 1.26
N ASP A 18 7.97 0.26 0.68
CA ASP A 18 9.24 0.38 -0.04
C ASP A 18 10.44 0.24 0.88
N ALA A 19 10.28 0.52 2.17
CA ALA A 19 11.29 0.28 3.18
C ALA A 19 11.35 -1.19 3.64
N GLY A 20 10.37 -2.01 3.27
CA GLY A 20 10.24 -3.38 3.77
C GLY A 20 9.72 -3.45 5.20
N ASP A 21 9.19 -2.35 5.74
CA ASP A 21 8.67 -2.26 7.10
C ASP A 21 7.21 -2.71 7.14
N PHE A 22 7.00 -4.01 7.10
CA PHE A 22 5.66 -4.58 7.06
C PHE A 22 4.94 -4.50 8.41
N ASP A 23 5.68 -4.49 9.51
CA ASP A 23 5.08 -4.20 10.82
C ASP A 23 4.53 -2.77 10.85
N GLY A 24 5.25 -1.82 10.26
CA GLY A 24 4.78 -0.45 10.12
C GLY A 24 3.53 -0.34 9.25
N VAL A 25 3.45 -1.10 8.16
CA VAL A 25 2.25 -1.17 7.32
C VAL A 25 1.08 -1.71 8.13
N GLY A 26 1.30 -2.77 8.91
CA GLY A 26 0.27 -3.32 9.79
C GLY A 26 -0.22 -2.32 10.81
N ALA A 27 0.69 -1.57 11.42
CA ALA A 27 0.32 -0.52 12.38
C ALA A 27 -0.48 0.60 11.72
N LEU A 28 -0.11 1.00 10.51
CA LEU A 28 -0.79 2.07 9.76
C LEU A 28 -2.22 1.69 9.37
N LEU A 29 -2.44 0.45 8.93
CA LEU A 29 -3.72 -0.03 8.43
C LEU A 29 -4.55 -0.75 9.50
N GLY A 30 -3.95 -1.09 10.62
CA GLY A 30 -4.46 -2.11 11.53
C GLY A 30 -5.67 -1.73 12.36
N ARG A 31 -6.05 -0.46 12.42
CA ARG A 31 -7.30 -0.04 13.08
C ARG A 31 -8.53 -0.33 12.20
N GLY A 32 -8.32 -0.46 10.90
CA GLY A 32 -9.33 -0.85 9.94
C GLY A 32 -9.01 -2.19 9.30
N ASN A 33 -9.17 -2.27 7.98
CA ASN A 33 -8.83 -3.49 7.26
C ASN A 33 -8.18 -3.18 5.91
N PHE A 34 -7.41 -4.17 5.44
CA PHE A 34 -6.80 -4.19 4.11
C PHE A 34 -7.32 -5.41 3.36
N MET A 35 -8.10 -5.17 2.32
CA MET A 35 -8.71 -6.24 1.52
C MET A 35 -9.46 -7.28 2.38
N GLY A 36 -10.13 -6.81 3.43
CA GLY A 36 -10.86 -7.66 4.36
C GLY A 36 -10.03 -8.25 5.51
N VAL A 37 -8.71 -8.06 5.50
CA VAL A 37 -7.82 -8.53 6.58
C VAL A 37 -7.71 -7.43 7.64
N ALA A 38 -8.02 -7.75 8.88
CA ALA A 38 -8.06 -6.80 9.97
C ALA A 38 -7.00 -7.09 11.03
N GLY A 39 -6.52 -6.03 11.68
CA GLY A 39 -5.57 -6.09 12.78
C GLY A 39 -4.13 -5.96 12.33
N PRO A 40 -3.28 -5.31 13.15
CA PRO A 40 -1.90 -5.01 12.77
C PRO A 40 -1.07 -6.25 12.45
N ALA A 41 -1.15 -7.27 13.28
CA ALA A 41 -0.34 -8.48 13.12
C ALA A 41 -0.74 -9.28 11.86
N ALA A 42 -2.04 -9.42 11.60
CA ALA A 42 -2.52 -10.15 10.43
C ALA A 42 -2.16 -9.45 9.14
N ILE A 43 -2.25 -8.12 9.10
CA ILE A 43 -1.88 -7.32 7.93
C ILE A 43 -0.37 -7.41 7.69
N ALA A 44 0.46 -7.24 8.73
CA ALA A 44 1.91 -7.37 8.61
C ALA A 44 2.29 -8.75 8.06
N LYS A 45 1.65 -9.80 8.57
CA LYS A 45 1.89 -11.17 8.13
C LYS A 45 1.49 -11.38 6.66
N LEU A 46 0.40 -10.77 6.22
CA LEU A 46 -0.03 -10.84 4.83
C LEU A 46 1.04 -10.27 3.89
N PHE A 47 1.56 -9.08 4.20
CA PHE A 47 2.61 -8.46 3.38
C PHE A 47 3.89 -9.30 3.39
N ALA A 48 4.30 -9.82 4.54
CA ALA A 48 5.48 -10.67 4.63
C ALA A 48 5.33 -11.97 3.82
N ALA A 49 4.12 -12.51 3.73
CA ALA A 49 3.84 -13.74 3.00
C ALA A 49 3.72 -13.53 1.49
N THR A 50 3.43 -12.32 1.03
CA THR A 50 3.10 -12.05 -0.38
C THR A 50 4.12 -11.19 -1.11
N THR A 51 4.93 -10.41 -0.40
CA THR A 51 5.88 -9.47 -0.99
C THR A 51 7.31 -9.92 -0.72
N ARG A 52 8.09 -10.03 -1.79
CA ARG A 52 9.49 -10.43 -1.70
C ARG A 52 10.35 -9.28 -1.20
N ARG A 53 11.25 -9.59 -0.28
CA ARG A 53 12.28 -8.68 0.22
C ARG A 53 13.67 -9.25 -0.09
N PHE A 54 14.64 -8.37 -0.24
CA PHE A 54 16.01 -8.73 -0.63
C PHE A 54 16.96 -8.45 0.54
N PRO A 55 17.40 -9.50 1.28
CA PRO A 55 18.30 -9.31 2.43
C PRO A 55 19.59 -8.56 2.05
N GLU A 56 20.14 -8.81 0.87
CA GLU A 56 21.36 -8.18 0.37
C GLU A 56 21.18 -6.68 0.06
N HIS A 57 19.95 -6.21 0.01
CA HIS A 57 19.60 -4.80 -0.23
C HIS A 57 18.89 -4.18 0.97
N GLY A 58 19.28 -4.57 2.20
CA GLY A 58 18.66 -4.04 3.42
C GLY A 58 17.27 -4.58 3.68
N ASN A 59 16.97 -5.76 3.17
CA ASN A 59 15.67 -6.43 3.31
C ASN A 59 14.50 -5.61 2.75
N ARG A 60 14.75 -4.88 1.67
CA ARG A 60 13.76 -4.05 0.98
C ARG A 60 13.21 -4.76 -0.25
N PRO A 61 11.99 -4.44 -0.69
CA PRO A 61 11.42 -5.00 -1.93
C PRO A 61 12.05 -4.46 -3.21
N ARG A 62 12.87 -3.42 -3.14
CA ARG A 62 13.50 -2.75 -4.29
C ARG A 62 12.47 -2.10 -5.20
N THR A 63 11.42 -1.56 -4.60
CA THR A 63 10.29 -0.92 -5.29
C THR A 63 10.18 0.55 -4.92
N ARG A 64 9.42 1.26 -5.73
CA ARG A 64 8.81 2.54 -5.36
C ARG A 64 7.34 2.48 -5.73
N HIS A 65 6.50 2.68 -4.74
CA HIS A 65 5.06 2.82 -4.94
C HIS A 65 4.76 4.28 -5.19
N LEU A 66 4.30 4.60 -6.39
CA LEU A 66 3.94 5.96 -6.77
C LEU A 66 2.44 6.11 -6.56
N VAL A 67 2.05 7.06 -5.73
CA VAL A 67 0.63 7.40 -5.51
C VAL A 67 0.32 8.60 -6.38
N LEU A 68 -0.61 8.43 -7.32
CA LEU A 68 -0.87 9.41 -8.37
C LEU A 68 -2.30 9.92 -8.28
N ASN A 69 -2.43 11.23 -8.40
CA ASN A 69 -3.73 11.91 -8.55
C ASN A 69 -4.74 11.56 -7.45
N PRO A 70 -4.37 11.66 -6.16
CA PRO A 70 -5.33 11.35 -5.10
C PRO A 70 -6.43 12.41 -5.06
N ILE A 71 -7.67 11.94 -5.02
CA ILE A 71 -8.85 12.78 -4.85
C ILE A 71 -9.48 12.38 -3.51
N VAL A 72 -9.59 13.36 -2.62
CA VAL A 72 -10.06 13.15 -1.24
C VAL A 72 -11.35 13.91 -1.03
N ASP A 73 -12.38 13.21 -0.56
CA ASP A 73 -13.65 13.79 -0.17
C ASP A 73 -13.83 13.64 1.35
N ILE A 74 -13.98 14.77 2.05
CA ILE A 74 -14.13 14.82 3.50
C ILE A 74 -15.60 15.02 3.83
N ASP A 75 -16.12 14.22 4.77
CA ASP A 75 -17.47 14.36 5.31
C ASP A 75 -17.40 14.23 6.84
N GLY A 76 -17.25 15.36 7.54
CA GLY A 76 -17.12 15.38 9.00
C GLY A 76 -15.89 14.59 9.45
N ASP A 77 -16.14 13.54 10.22
CA ASP A 77 -15.11 12.67 10.78
C ASP A 77 -14.85 11.43 9.91
N THR A 78 -15.35 11.43 8.69
CA THR A 78 -15.07 10.38 7.69
C THR A 78 -14.52 10.99 6.41
N ALA A 79 -13.82 10.18 5.65
CA ALA A 79 -13.27 10.60 4.35
C ALA A 79 -13.19 9.41 3.41
N ARG A 80 -13.18 9.71 2.12
CA ARG A 80 -12.90 8.75 1.06
C ARG A 80 -11.80 9.29 0.19
N ALA A 81 -10.96 8.39 -0.32
CA ALA A 81 -9.96 8.77 -1.29
C ALA A 81 -9.93 7.72 -2.41
N ARG A 82 -9.69 8.20 -3.62
CA ARG A 82 -9.37 7.35 -4.76
C ARG A 82 -8.09 7.84 -5.38
N SER A 83 -7.25 6.91 -5.78
CA SER A 83 -5.97 7.24 -6.39
C SER A 83 -5.53 6.15 -7.34
N THR A 84 -4.60 6.49 -8.22
CA THR A 84 -3.90 5.53 -9.06
C THR A 84 -2.58 5.19 -8.38
N PHE A 85 -2.15 3.96 -8.48
CA PHE A 85 -0.80 3.60 -8.06
C PHE A 85 -0.03 2.98 -9.23
N CYS A 86 1.27 3.22 -9.22
CA CYS A 86 2.21 2.58 -10.11
C CYS A 86 3.40 2.11 -9.27
N VAL A 87 3.71 0.83 -9.35
CA VAL A 87 4.90 0.28 -8.69
C VAL A 87 5.99 0.13 -9.72
N VAL A 88 7.13 0.77 -9.47
CA VAL A 88 8.34 0.56 -10.28
C VAL A 88 9.32 -0.27 -9.47
N GLN A 89 10.11 -1.09 -10.15
CA GLN A 89 11.08 -1.96 -9.49
C GLN A 89 12.36 -2.06 -10.32
N GLN A 90 13.47 -2.16 -9.62
CA GLN A 90 14.75 -2.56 -10.19
C GLN A 90 15.41 -3.56 -9.26
N THR A 91 15.81 -4.70 -9.81
CA THR A 91 16.56 -5.74 -9.08
C THR A 91 17.80 -6.12 -9.90
N ASP A 92 18.55 -7.11 -9.41
CA ASP A 92 19.71 -7.62 -10.15
C ASP A 92 19.30 -8.31 -11.46
N THR A 93 18.03 -8.75 -11.55
CA THR A 93 17.53 -9.50 -12.72
C THR A 93 16.41 -8.79 -13.47
N VAL A 94 15.84 -7.72 -12.89
CA VAL A 94 14.76 -6.93 -13.50
C VAL A 94 15.24 -5.50 -13.67
N ALA A 95 15.32 -5.04 -14.93
CA ALA A 95 15.68 -3.66 -15.22
C ALA A 95 14.59 -2.71 -14.71
N LEU A 96 14.98 -1.48 -14.35
CA LEU A 96 14.03 -0.48 -13.85
C LEU A 96 12.83 -0.32 -14.80
N GLN A 97 11.64 -0.62 -14.29
CA GLN A 97 10.42 -0.60 -15.09
C GLN A 97 9.17 -0.56 -14.20
N PRO A 98 8.05 -0.06 -14.72
CA PRO A 98 6.76 -0.27 -14.07
C PRO A 98 6.40 -1.75 -14.08
N ILE A 99 5.95 -2.27 -12.94
CA ILE A 99 5.59 -3.69 -12.82
C ILE A 99 4.12 -3.92 -12.50
N VAL A 100 3.46 -2.97 -11.84
CA VAL A 100 2.04 -3.05 -11.50
C VAL A 100 1.43 -1.67 -11.58
N VAL A 101 0.26 -1.55 -12.17
CA VAL A 101 -0.53 -0.32 -12.17
C VAL A 101 -1.96 -0.68 -11.80
N GLY A 102 -2.56 0.13 -10.95
CA GLY A 102 -3.93 -0.10 -10.51
C GLY A 102 -4.49 1.10 -9.75
N ARG A 103 -5.51 0.82 -8.96
CA ARG A 103 -6.22 1.85 -8.21
C ARG A 103 -6.39 1.46 -6.76
N TYR A 104 -6.30 2.47 -5.90
CA TYR A 104 -6.69 2.36 -4.50
C TYR A 104 -8.07 3.00 -4.31
N ALA A 105 -8.91 2.34 -3.52
CA ALA A 105 -10.12 2.92 -2.97
C ALA A 105 -10.05 2.81 -1.46
N ASP A 106 -10.09 3.96 -0.80
CA ASP A 106 -9.82 4.06 0.63
C ASP A 106 -10.94 4.78 1.36
N THR A 107 -11.23 4.34 2.57
CA THR A 107 -12.04 5.09 3.51
C THR A 107 -11.24 5.35 4.78
N PHE A 108 -11.55 6.46 5.45
CA PHE A 108 -10.86 6.93 6.63
C PHE A 108 -11.86 7.37 7.67
N ALA A 109 -11.43 7.34 8.91
CA ALA A 109 -12.17 7.93 10.02
C ALA A 109 -11.22 8.78 10.86
N ARG A 110 -11.79 9.70 11.62
CA ARG A 110 -11.03 10.59 12.51
C ARG A 110 -11.58 10.47 13.93
N ASP A 111 -10.67 10.37 14.88
CA ASP A 111 -10.95 10.43 16.30
C ASP A 111 -10.06 11.50 16.96
N GLU A 112 -9.96 11.47 18.27
CA GLU A 112 -9.14 12.40 19.05
C GLU A 112 -7.66 12.34 18.73
N HIS A 113 -7.19 11.21 18.15
CA HIS A 113 -5.79 11.02 17.77
C HIS A 113 -5.51 11.33 16.29
N GLY A 114 -6.54 11.71 15.53
CA GLY A 114 -6.42 12.10 14.13
C GLY A 114 -7.03 11.09 13.17
N TRP A 115 -6.68 11.23 11.89
CA TRP A 115 -7.19 10.39 10.81
C TRP A 115 -6.48 9.04 10.78
N TYR A 116 -7.23 8.00 10.42
CA TYR A 116 -6.69 6.66 10.23
C TYR A 116 -7.44 5.92 9.11
N PHE A 117 -6.80 4.93 8.50
CA PHE A 117 -7.45 4.07 7.51
C PHE A 117 -8.56 3.24 8.16
N ALA A 118 -9.78 3.34 7.63
CA ALA A 118 -10.87 2.43 7.99
C ALA A 118 -10.86 1.21 7.07
N GLU A 119 -10.63 1.42 5.76
CA GLU A 119 -10.56 0.33 4.81
C GLU A 119 -9.70 0.74 3.61
N ARG A 120 -8.86 -0.18 3.14
CA ARG A 120 -8.15 -0.04 1.87
C ARG A 120 -8.46 -1.21 0.97
N THR A 121 -8.88 -0.92 -0.26
CA THR A 121 -8.98 -1.92 -1.32
C THR A 121 -8.03 -1.58 -2.46
N VAL A 122 -7.47 -2.62 -3.06
CA VAL A 122 -6.52 -2.50 -4.16
C VAL A 122 -7.11 -3.22 -5.37
N ASP A 123 -7.23 -2.49 -6.49
CA ASP A 123 -7.65 -3.04 -7.77
C ASP A 123 -6.44 -3.04 -8.70
N VAL A 124 -5.90 -4.21 -8.97
CA VAL A 124 -4.76 -4.38 -9.88
C VAL A 124 -5.28 -4.45 -11.31
N GLU A 125 -4.89 -3.47 -12.14
CA GLU A 125 -5.43 -3.34 -13.50
C GLU A 125 -4.45 -3.79 -14.58
N MET A 126 -3.15 -3.51 -14.39
CA MET A 126 -2.12 -3.83 -15.35
C MET A 126 -0.93 -4.46 -14.64
N ILE A 127 -0.41 -5.53 -15.20
CA ILE A 127 0.67 -6.31 -14.59
C ILE A 127 1.80 -6.46 -15.62
N GLY A 128 2.98 -6.03 -15.24
CA GLY A 128 4.21 -6.23 -15.99
C GLY A 128 5.01 -7.44 -15.45
N ASP A 129 6.33 -7.28 -15.37
CA ASP A 129 7.21 -8.33 -14.84
C ASP A 129 7.26 -8.26 -13.32
N ILE A 130 6.47 -9.09 -12.66
CA ILE A 130 6.38 -9.18 -11.20
C ILE A 130 7.19 -10.34 -10.62
N SER A 131 8.06 -10.96 -11.43
CA SER A 131 8.79 -12.16 -11.03
C SER A 131 9.64 -11.97 -9.76
N ASP A 132 10.12 -10.75 -9.52
CA ASP A 132 10.92 -10.42 -8.35
C ASP A 132 10.16 -9.63 -7.28
N HIS A 133 8.85 -9.46 -7.41
CA HIS A 133 8.07 -8.63 -6.47
C HIS A 133 7.15 -9.47 -5.59
N LEU A 134 6.30 -10.26 -6.20
CA LEU A 134 5.28 -11.02 -5.47
C LEU A 134 5.65 -12.49 -5.37
N LEU A 135 5.35 -13.05 -4.21
CA LEU A 135 5.49 -14.48 -3.93
C LEU A 135 4.24 -15.26 -4.32
N ILE A 136 3.19 -14.55 -4.77
CA ILE A 136 1.91 -15.11 -5.17
C ILE A 136 1.44 -14.47 -6.47
N ASP A 137 0.42 -15.06 -7.11
CA ASP A 137 -0.24 -14.45 -8.27
C ASP A 137 -1.16 -13.32 -7.79
N PRO A 138 -0.93 -12.06 -8.21
CA PRO A 138 -1.75 -10.93 -7.78
C PRO A 138 -3.21 -11.04 -8.22
N ARG A 139 -3.51 -11.83 -9.24
CA ARG A 139 -4.88 -12.07 -9.69
C ARG A 139 -5.69 -12.85 -8.67
N SER A 140 -5.03 -13.51 -7.72
CA SER A 140 -5.71 -14.24 -6.65
C SER A 140 -6.41 -13.32 -5.65
N PHE A 141 -6.11 -12.02 -5.64
CA PHE A 141 -6.78 -11.04 -4.79
C PHE A 141 -8.11 -10.55 -5.35
N GLY A 142 -8.32 -10.70 -6.63
CA GLY A 142 -9.47 -10.13 -7.33
C GLY A 142 -10.69 -11.02 -7.37
#